data_ff4683402a359504467af88dec8ddaa1
#
_entry.id   ff4683402a359504467af88dec8ddaa1
#
_cell.length_a   1.000
_cell.length_b   1.000
_cell.length_c   1.000
_cell.angle_alpha   90.00
_cell.angle_beta   90.00
_cell.angle_gamma   90.00
#
_symmetry.space_group_name_H-M   'P 1'
#
loop_
_entity.id
_entity.type
_entity.pdbx_description
1 polymer ?
#
loop_
_entity_poly.entity_id
_entity_poly.type
_entity_poly.pdbx_seq_one_letter_code
_entity_poly.pdbx_strand_id
1 'polypeptide(L)'
;MSYLLIPLCVAAISFSYLPTTAQLVGQENELLNDWGSLTRYRDNNARLGLPQPGEHRVVFYGNSITDVWAGYFDSMFPGKPYVGRGISGQTTPQMLVRFRQDVIALNPAVVVILAGTNDIAGNTGPSTLAMIEDNLISMVELAEANGISVVLSSVLPVYDYRWRPGLEPAGKIIELNAWMRGYASDRDVVYLDYHTVMADERQGLKSALSEDGVHPNEAGYQVMVPLVEAAIEEALRLR
;
A
#
# COMPACT_ATOMS: atom_id res chain seq x y z
N MET A 1 66.88 -22.73 -7.30
CA MET A 1 66.36 -21.70 -6.41
C MET A 1 65.01 -21.22 -7.01
N SER A 2 63.89 -21.79 -6.50
CA SER A 2 62.56 -21.46 -6.97
C SER A 2 61.94 -20.52 -5.96
N TYR A 3 61.60 -19.33 -6.40
CA TYR A 3 60.89 -18.35 -5.58
C TYR A 3 59.39 -18.60 -5.66
N LEU A 4 58.78 -18.91 -4.51
CA LEU A 4 57.35 -19.06 -4.34
C LEU A 4 56.75 -17.65 -4.15
N LEU A 5 55.93 -17.19 -5.09
CA LEU A 5 55.13 -15.97 -4.95
C LEU A 5 53.82 -16.31 -4.22
N ILE A 6 53.65 -15.75 -3.02
CA ILE A 6 52.40 -15.82 -2.25
C ILE A 6 51.53 -14.66 -2.71
N PRO A 7 50.27 -14.88 -3.16
CA PRO A 7 49.37 -13.77 -3.46
C PRO A 7 48.83 -13.15 -2.19
N LEU A 8 48.99 -11.84 -2.08
CA LEU A 8 48.43 -11.03 -1.02
C LEU A 8 46.93 -10.84 -1.29
N CYS A 9 46.07 -11.55 -0.55
CA CYS A 9 44.62 -11.29 -0.54
C CYS A 9 44.35 -10.00 0.21
N VAL A 10 44.04 -8.94 -0.50
CA VAL A 10 43.48 -7.70 0.08
C VAL A 10 41.99 -7.95 0.35
N ALA A 11 41.65 -8.16 1.61
CA ALA A 11 40.26 -8.19 2.05
C ALA A 11 39.66 -6.76 1.99
N ALA A 12 38.71 -6.54 1.09
CA ALA A 12 37.92 -5.30 1.06
C ALA A 12 37.02 -5.25 2.29
N ILE A 13 37.36 -4.41 3.24
CA ILE A 13 36.52 -4.12 4.40
C ILE A 13 35.38 -3.20 3.91
N SER A 14 34.18 -3.78 3.74
CA SER A 14 32.97 -3.03 3.51
C SER A 14 32.62 -2.26 4.79
N PHE A 15 32.87 -0.98 4.83
CA PHE A 15 32.35 -0.11 5.89
C PHE A 15 30.84 0.02 5.71
N SER A 16 30.08 -0.74 6.50
CA SER A 16 28.65 -0.47 6.69
C SER A 16 28.54 0.89 7.37
N TYR A 17 28.03 1.89 6.67
CA TYR A 17 27.72 3.20 7.24
C TYR A 17 26.59 3.03 8.27
N LEU A 18 26.95 2.99 9.54
CA LEU A 18 25.97 3.16 10.62
C LEU A 18 25.58 4.65 10.64
N PRO A 19 24.28 4.98 10.67
CA PRO A 19 23.84 6.36 10.75
C PRO A 19 24.40 7.03 12.03
N THR A 20 24.82 8.26 11.91
CA THR A 20 25.31 9.04 13.07
C THR A 20 24.15 9.35 14.02
N THR A 21 24.45 9.59 15.29
CA THR A 21 23.45 9.98 16.30
C THR A 21 22.63 11.21 15.85
N ALA A 22 23.25 12.16 15.13
CA ALA A 22 22.58 13.31 14.57
C ALA A 22 21.60 12.94 13.43
N GLN A 23 21.89 11.93 12.62
CA GLN A 23 20.99 11.43 11.59
C GLN A 23 19.79 10.68 12.20
N LEU A 24 20.01 9.91 13.28
CA LEU A 24 18.94 9.23 14.02
C LEU A 24 18.02 10.24 14.71
N VAL A 25 18.57 11.26 15.37
CA VAL A 25 17.80 12.35 15.99
C VAL A 25 17.04 13.18 14.97
N GLY A 26 17.62 13.40 13.76
CA GLY A 26 16.93 14.07 12.66
C GLY A 26 15.73 13.27 12.13
N GLN A 27 15.88 11.96 11.98
CA GLN A 27 14.79 11.07 11.55
C GLN A 27 13.69 10.94 12.62
N GLU A 28 14.04 10.84 13.91
CA GLU A 28 13.07 10.86 15.00
C GLU A 28 12.29 12.17 15.06
N ASN A 29 12.92 13.32 14.83
CA ASN A 29 12.24 14.62 14.77
C ASN A 29 11.29 14.77 13.57
N GLU A 30 11.62 14.23 12.42
CA GLU A 30 10.73 14.24 11.25
C GLU A 30 9.47 13.40 11.48
N LEU A 31 9.61 12.20 12.04
CA LEU A 31 8.48 11.34 12.41
C LEU A 31 7.58 11.98 13.48
N LEU A 32 8.16 12.70 14.44
CA LEU A 32 7.40 13.41 15.47
C LEU A 32 6.69 14.66 14.93
N ASN A 33 7.24 15.30 13.90
CA ASN A 33 6.68 16.54 13.34
C ASN A 33 5.53 16.30 12.35
N ASP A 34 5.54 15.19 11.60
CA ASP A 34 4.47 14.83 10.65
C ASP A 34 4.30 13.30 10.56
N TRP A 35 3.96 12.66 11.69
CA TRP A 35 3.80 11.21 11.77
C TRP A 35 2.82 10.63 10.75
N GLY A 36 1.76 11.34 10.46
CA GLY A 36 0.75 10.96 9.46
C GLY A 36 1.13 11.31 8.03
N SER A 37 2.27 11.99 7.81
CA SER A 37 2.70 12.54 6.50
C SER A 37 1.63 13.43 5.86
N LEU A 38 1.00 14.30 6.66
CA LEU A 38 -0.09 15.17 6.25
C LEU A 38 0.36 16.24 5.23
N THR A 39 1.66 16.51 5.16
CA THR A 39 2.21 17.45 4.19
C THR A 39 2.45 16.85 2.81
N ARG A 40 2.53 15.50 2.70
CA ARG A 40 2.97 14.78 1.49
C ARG A 40 2.19 15.14 0.22
N TYR A 41 0.88 15.26 0.31
CA TYR A 41 0.00 15.53 -0.84
C TYR A 41 -0.68 16.90 -0.80
N ARG A 42 -0.39 17.75 0.19
CA ARG A 42 -1.04 19.06 0.38
C ARG A 42 -1.11 19.89 -0.91
N ASP A 43 0.02 20.13 -1.53
CA ASP A 43 0.11 20.97 -2.73
C ASP A 43 -0.51 20.28 -3.96
N ASN A 44 -0.37 18.95 -4.04
CA ASN A 44 -0.99 18.16 -5.11
C ASN A 44 -2.52 18.18 -4.98
N ASN A 45 -3.04 18.06 -3.77
CA ASN A 45 -4.48 18.15 -3.50
C ASN A 45 -5.03 19.53 -3.85
N ALA A 46 -4.31 20.60 -3.47
CA ALA A 46 -4.71 21.97 -3.78
C ALA A 46 -4.74 22.23 -5.31
N ARG A 47 -3.76 21.71 -6.05
CA ARG A 47 -3.72 21.84 -7.53
C ARG A 47 -4.79 21.02 -8.23
N LEU A 48 -5.11 19.84 -7.71
CA LEU A 48 -6.10 18.96 -8.32
C LEU A 48 -7.51 19.56 -8.31
N GLY A 49 -7.88 20.26 -7.25
CA GLY A 49 -9.20 20.86 -7.08
C GLY A 49 -10.34 19.85 -7.02
N LEU A 50 -11.57 20.34 -7.12
CA LEU A 50 -12.77 19.50 -7.16
C LEU A 50 -12.95 18.81 -8.54
N PRO A 51 -13.62 17.64 -8.60
CA PRO A 51 -13.95 16.98 -9.86
C PRO A 51 -14.80 17.87 -10.76
N GLN A 52 -14.59 17.75 -12.08
CA GLN A 52 -15.45 18.41 -13.05
C GLN A 52 -16.84 17.72 -13.09
N PRO A 53 -17.89 18.43 -13.53
CA PRO A 53 -19.21 17.80 -13.71
C PRO A 53 -19.12 16.57 -14.62
N GLY A 54 -19.58 15.41 -14.12
CA GLY A 54 -19.50 14.12 -14.82
C GLY A 54 -18.17 13.40 -14.70
N GLU A 55 -17.18 13.95 -14.02
CA GLU A 55 -15.92 13.25 -13.70
C GLU A 55 -16.17 12.24 -12.57
N HIS A 56 -15.96 10.96 -12.89
CA HIS A 56 -15.98 9.89 -11.89
C HIS A 56 -14.55 9.67 -11.35
N ARG A 57 -14.05 10.66 -10.57
CA ARG A 57 -12.73 10.58 -9.94
C ARG A 57 -12.62 9.33 -9.07
N VAL A 58 -11.50 8.61 -9.20
CA VAL A 58 -11.17 7.47 -8.33
C VAL A 58 -9.88 7.77 -7.59
N VAL A 59 -9.88 7.61 -6.29
CA VAL A 59 -8.67 7.73 -5.46
C VAL A 59 -8.17 6.33 -5.10
N PHE A 60 -6.95 6.00 -5.51
CA PHE A 60 -6.22 4.83 -5.04
C PHE A 60 -5.47 5.21 -3.76
N TYR A 61 -5.90 4.63 -2.66
CA TYR A 61 -5.45 4.97 -1.33
C TYR A 61 -4.70 3.81 -0.68
N GLY A 62 -3.45 4.02 -0.26
CA GLY A 62 -2.64 2.91 0.23
C GLY A 62 -1.24 3.29 0.71
N ASN A 63 -0.39 2.29 0.69
CA ASN A 63 1.01 2.36 1.10
C ASN A 63 1.98 2.39 -0.10
N SER A 64 3.19 1.78 0.04
CA SER A 64 4.21 1.73 -1.02
C SER A 64 3.73 1.09 -2.31
N ILE A 65 2.87 0.08 -2.25
CA ILE A 65 2.34 -0.59 -3.44
C ILE A 65 1.53 0.42 -4.27
N THR A 66 0.68 1.21 -3.63
CA THR A 66 -0.09 2.27 -4.29
C THR A 66 0.79 3.46 -4.71
N ASP A 67 1.79 3.82 -3.91
CA ASP A 67 2.74 4.92 -4.19
C ASP A 67 3.52 4.65 -5.48
N VAL A 68 4.08 3.45 -5.62
CA VAL A 68 4.81 3.01 -6.82
C VAL A 68 3.87 2.88 -8.01
N TRP A 69 2.67 2.28 -7.82
CA TRP A 69 1.70 2.09 -8.92
C TRP A 69 1.27 3.41 -9.55
N ALA A 70 1.14 4.47 -8.75
CA ALA A 70 0.76 5.79 -9.24
C ALA A 70 1.70 6.32 -10.34
N GLY A 71 2.96 5.90 -10.36
CA GLY A 71 3.92 6.22 -11.42
C GLY A 71 3.61 5.58 -12.78
N TYR A 72 2.77 4.56 -12.81
CA TYR A 72 2.34 3.85 -14.03
C TYR A 72 0.92 4.23 -14.50
N PHE A 73 0.21 5.12 -13.78
CA PHE A 73 -1.22 5.37 -14.07
C PHE A 73 -1.46 5.90 -15.49
N ASP A 74 -0.62 6.82 -15.99
CA ASP A 74 -0.78 7.38 -17.34
C ASP A 74 -0.69 6.30 -18.43
N SER A 75 0.15 5.29 -18.24
CA SER A 75 0.35 4.19 -19.18
C SER A 75 -0.67 3.05 -19.00
N MET A 76 -1.05 2.75 -17.75
CA MET A 76 -1.94 1.63 -17.43
C MET A 76 -3.43 2.00 -17.48
N PHE A 77 -3.76 3.27 -17.23
CA PHE A 77 -5.13 3.80 -17.20
C PHE A 77 -5.27 5.07 -18.04
N PRO A 78 -4.96 5.03 -19.35
CA PRO A 78 -4.94 6.23 -20.20
C PRO A 78 -6.30 6.94 -20.22
N GLY A 79 -6.28 8.23 -19.86
CA GLY A 79 -7.46 9.09 -19.87
C GLY A 79 -8.45 8.85 -18.70
N LYS A 80 -8.14 7.97 -17.75
CA LYS A 80 -8.96 7.78 -16.56
C LYS A 80 -8.65 8.85 -15.49
N PRO A 81 -9.65 9.38 -14.79
CA PRO A 81 -9.47 10.36 -13.72
C PRO A 81 -9.04 9.68 -12.40
N TYR A 82 -7.94 8.92 -12.45
CA TYR A 82 -7.43 8.15 -11.33
C TYR A 82 -6.31 8.89 -10.62
N VAL A 83 -6.36 8.91 -9.30
CA VAL A 83 -5.48 9.70 -8.44
C VAL A 83 -4.82 8.80 -7.42
N GLY A 84 -3.49 8.66 -7.48
CA GLY A 84 -2.70 7.92 -6.50
C GLY A 84 -2.47 8.73 -5.22
N ARG A 85 -2.77 8.13 -4.08
CA ARG A 85 -2.53 8.66 -2.73
C ARG A 85 -1.91 7.59 -1.83
N GLY A 86 -0.91 6.88 -2.37
CA GLY A 86 -0.06 5.96 -1.65
C GLY A 86 1.06 6.68 -0.91
N ILE A 87 1.45 6.19 0.27
CA ILE A 87 2.66 6.64 0.97
C ILE A 87 3.42 5.42 1.47
N SER A 88 4.65 5.27 1.01
CA SER A 88 5.49 4.12 1.33
C SER A 88 5.69 3.94 2.83
N GLY A 89 5.60 2.70 3.31
CA GLY A 89 5.80 2.33 4.71
C GLY A 89 4.62 2.58 5.65
N GLN A 90 3.58 3.29 5.22
CA GLN A 90 2.46 3.64 6.08
C GLN A 90 1.63 2.44 6.52
N THR A 91 1.18 2.51 7.77
CA THR A 91 0.23 1.62 8.43
C THR A 91 -1.18 2.22 8.44
N THR A 92 -2.17 1.40 8.75
CA THR A 92 -3.59 1.82 8.74
C THR A 92 -3.90 3.02 9.65
N PRO A 93 -3.33 3.17 10.88
CA PRO A 93 -3.58 4.36 11.69
C PRO A 93 -3.04 5.65 11.06
N GLN A 94 -1.87 5.60 10.38
CA GLN A 94 -1.36 6.75 9.63
C GLN A 94 -2.26 7.09 8.43
N MET A 95 -2.75 6.07 7.73
CA MET A 95 -3.71 6.25 6.65
C MET A 95 -5.02 6.87 7.16
N LEU A 96 -5.56 6.39 8.28
CA LEU A 96 -6.79 6.94 8.86
C LEU A 96 -6.67 8.44 9.17
N VAL A 97 -5.55 8.89 9.73
CA VAL A 97 -5.33 10.30 10.08
C VAL A 97 -5.37 11.23 8.85
N ARG A 98 -4.84 10.80 7.70
CA ARG A 98 -4.82 11.60 6.47
C ARG A 98 -6.02 11.36 5.54
N PHE A 99 -6.96 10.47 5.89
CA PHE A 99 -8.06 10.07 5.02
C PHE A 99 -8.94 11.24 4.58
N ARG A 100 -9.22 12.19 5.49
CA ARG A 100 -10.04 13.37 5.17
C ARG A 100 -9.39 14.22 4.08
N GLN A 101 -8.11 14.56 4.22
CA GLN A 101 -7.46 15.48 3.28
C GLN A 101 -7.10 14.82 1.94
N ASP A 102 -6.76 13.52 1.95
CA ASP A 102 -6.25 12.82 0.77
C ASP A 102 -7.31 12.00 0.03
N VAL A 103 -8.51 11.85 0.61
CA VAL A 103 -9.64 11.16 0.00
C VAL A 103 -10.89 12.07 0.01
N ILE A 104 -11.46 12.36 1.18
CA ILE A 104 -12.76 13.02 1.30
C ILE A 104 -12.75 14.40 0.65
N ALA A 105 -11.73 15.21 0.91
CA ALA A 105 -11.59 16.56 0.37
C ALA A 105 -11.41 16.60 -1.16
N LEU A 106 -11.03 15.49 -1.78
CA LEU A 106 -10.92 15.34 -3.24
C LEU A 106 -12.25 14.98 -3.91
N ASN A 107 -13.29 14.71 -3.11
CA ASN A 107 -14.64 14.38 -3.55
C ASN A 107 -14.68 13.31 -4.66
N PRO A 108 -14.02 12.14 -4.48
CA PRO A 108 -14.04 11.09 -5.50
C PRO A 108 -15.38 10.38 -5.56
N ALA A 109 -15.65 9.75 -6.69
CA ALA A 109 -16.78 8.82 -6.83
C ALA A 109 -16.48 7.49 -6.11
N VAL A 110 -15.23 7.02 -6.18
CA VAL A 110 -14.78 5.74 -5.61
C VAL A 110 -13.43 5.94 -4.91
N VAL A 111 -13.23 5.25 -3.80
CA VAL A 111 -11.92 5.04 -3.19
C VAL A 111 -11.55 3.56 -3.24
N VAL A 112 -10.35 3.25 -3.73
CA VAL A 112 -9.75 1.91 -3.69
C VAL A 112 -8.75 1.87 -2.55
N ILE A 113 -9.02 1.09 -1.50
CA ILE A 113 -8.18 1.00 -0.28
C ILE A 113 -7.35 -0.27 -0.33
N LEU A 114 -6.02 -0.14 -0.29
CA LEU A 114 -5.06 -1.23 -0.19
C LEU A 114 -4.13 -1.00 1.00
N ALA A 115 -4.35 -1.70 2.11
CA ALA A 115 -3.69 -1.46 3.38
C ALA A 115 -3.58 -2.74 4.24
N GLY A 116 -2.72 -2.70 5.28
CA GLY A 116 -2.58 -3.76 6.29
C GLY A 116 -1.25 -4.49 6.29
N THR A 117 -0.53 -4.57 5.16
CA THR A 117 0.75 -5.29 5.10
C THR A 117 1.81 -4.71 6.04
N ASN A 118 1.90 -3.38 6.12
CA ASN A 118 2.87 -2.69 6.99
C ASN A 118 2.51 -2.77 8.49
N ASP A 119 1.23 -2.89 8.80
CA ASP A 119 0.73 -3.16 10.15
C ASP A 119 1.16 -4.56 10.60
N ILE A 120 0.96 -5.57 9.75
CA ILE A 120 1.40 -6.95 9.99
C ILE A 120 2.93 -7.00 10.12
N ALA A 121 3.66 -6.22 9.32
CA ALA A 121 5.11 -6.06 9.44
C ALA A 121 5.54 -5.30 10.70
N GLY A 122 4.63 -4.60 11.40
CA GLY A 122 4.88 -3.84 12.61
C GLY A 122 5.71 -2.57 12.38
N ASN A 123 5.51 -1.88 11.24
CA ASN A 123 6.31 -0.70 10.87
C ASN A 123 6.17 0.47 11.86
N THR A 124 5.01 0.62 12.50
CA THR A 124 4.76 1.64 13.54
C THR A 124 4.57 1.04 14.94
N GLY A 125 5.04 -0.18 15.13
CA GLY A 125 4.90 -0.92 16.37
C GLY A 125 3.98 -2.14 16.23
N PRO A 126 3.76 -2.90 17.33
CA PRO A 126 2.90 -4.08 17.32
C PRO A 126 1.46 -3.73 16.94
N SER A 127 0.87 -4.48 16.00
CA SER A 127 -0.54 -4.37 15.64
C SER A 127 -1.21 -5.74 15.70
N THR A 128 -2.42 -5.80 16.22
CA THR A 128 -3.31 -6.96 16.12
C THR A 128 -4.15 -6.85 14.85
N LEU A 129 -4.71 -7.96 14.38
CA LEU A 129 -5.66 -7.93 13.25
C LEU A 129 -6.87 -7.04 13.58
N ALA A 130 -7.42 -7.16 14.79
CA ALA A 130 -8.53 -6.31 15.23
C ALA A 130 -8.23 -4.80 15.14
N MET A 131 -7.00 -4.36 15.47
CA MET A 131 -6.61 -2.95 15.30
C MET A 131 -6.59 -2.52 13.83
N ILE A 132 -6.18 -3.41 12.93
CA ILE A 132 -6.19 -3.16 11.49
C ILE A 132 -7.63 -3.09 10.98
N GLU A 133 -8.45 -4.03 11.39
CA GLU A 133 -9.90 -4.10 11.10
C GLU A 133 -10.62 -2.82 11.52
N ASP A 134 -10.43 -2.35 12.76
CA ASP A 134 -11.02 -1.13 13.28
C ASP A 134 -10.65 0.11 12.44
N ASN A 135 -9.39 0.22 12.00
CA ASN A 135 -8.95 1.31 11.14
C ASN A 135 -9.57 1.23 9.73
N LEU A 136 -9.69 0.01 9.16
CA LEU A 136 -10.34 -0.20 7.87
C LEU A 136 -11.84 0.11 7.95
N ILE A 137 -12.52 -0.36 8.99
CA ILE A 137 -13.93 -0.01 9.28
C ILE A 137 -14.10 1.51 9.31
N SER A 138 -13.25 2.20 10.08
CA SER A 138 -13.32 3.66 10.21
C SER A 138 -13.13 4.37 8.87
N MET A 139 -12.21 3.92 8.01
CA MET A 139 -12.02 4.51 6.68
C MET A 139 -13.23 4.25 5.76
N VAL A 140 -13.81 3.05 5.81
CA VAL A 140 -15.03 2.72 5.05
C VAL A 140 -16.20 3.58 5.51
N GLU A 141 -16.48 3.65 6.80
CA GLU A 141 -17.57 4.47 7.36
C GLU A 141 -17.40 5.96 7.04
N LEU A 142 -16.18 6.47 7.07
CA LEU A 142 -15.89 7.84 6.65
C LEU A 142 -16.16 8.07 5.16
N ALA A 143 -15.84 7.10 4.29
CA ALA A 143 -16.14 7.17 2.87
C ALA A 143 -17.67 7.16 2.62
N GLU A 144 -18.38 6.19 3.19
CA GLU A 144 -19.83 6.04 3.08
C GLU A 144 -20.57 7.30 3.57
N ALA A 145 -20.18 7.85 4.72
CA ALA A 145 -20.76 9.08 5.29
C ALA A 145 -20.56 10.31 4.39
N ASN A 146 -19.63 10.25 3.43
CA ASN A 146 -19.38 11.31 2.46
C ASN A 146 -19.82 10.94 1.02
N GLY A 147 -20.62 9.88 0.86
CA GLY A 147 -21.18 9.46 -0.44
C GLY A 147 -20.12 8.93 -1.42
N ILE A 148 -19.03 8.36 -0.89
CA ILE A 148 -17.92 7.79 -1.66
C ILE A 148 -18.06 6.27 -1.63
N SER A 149 -18.20 5.62 -2.80
CA SER A 149 -18.21 4.15 -2.89
C SER A 149 -16.82 3.58 -2.58
N VAL A 150 -16.80 2.40 -1.96
CA VAL A 150 -15.54 1.78 -1.51
C VAL A 150 -15.24 0.48 -2.25
N VAL A 151 -14.01 0.37 -2.72
CA VAL A 151 -13.37 -0.90 -3.10
C VAL A 151 -12.34 -1.24 -2.03
N LEU A 152 -12.59 -2.30 -1.29
CA LEU A 152 -11.68 -2.80 -0.26
C LEU A 152 -10.83 -3.94 -0.84
N SER A 153 -9.55 -3.66 -1.08
CA SER A 153 -8.64 -4.62 -1.70
C SER A 153 -8.02 -5.56 -0.69
N SER A 154 -7.91 -6.84 -1.03
CA SER A 154 -7.11 -7.79 -0.28
C SER A 154 -5.68 -7.31 -0.11
N VAL A 155 -5.06 -7.58 1.03
CA VAL A 155 -3.61 -7.51 1.18
C VAL A 155 -2.98 -8.50 0.23
N LEU A 156 -1.93 -8.08 -0.50
CA LEU A 156 -1.20 -8.95 -1.42
C LEU A 156 -0.50 -10.08 -0.67
N PRO A 157 -0.27 -11.22 -1.32
CA PRO A 157 0.42 -12.34 -0.69
C PRO A 157 1.86 -11.94 -0.36
N VAL A 158 2.33 -12.28 0.85
CA VAL A 158 3.72 -12.11 1.28
C VAL A 158 4.12 -13.34 2.08
N TYR A 159 5.19 -14.01 1.62
CA TYR A 159 5.75 -15.15 2.34
C TYR A 159 6.57 -14.71 3.56
N ASP A 160 7.41 -13.69 3.38
CA ASP A 160 8.20 -13.07 4.45
C ASP A 160 8.65 -11.67 4.06
N TYR A 161 8.93 -10.81 5.05
CA TYR A 161 9.41 -9.45 4.81
C TYR A 161 10.93 -9.39 4.89
N ARG A 162 11.60 -8.92 3.83
CA ARG A 162 13.08 -8.81 3.81
C ARG A 162 13.64 -7.94 4.94
N TRP A 163 12.90 -6.94 5.39
CA TRP A 163 13.31 -6.05 6.49
C TRP A 163 12.92 -6.57 7.89
N ARG A 164 12.14 -7.64 7.96
CA ARG A 164 11.76 -8.35 9.19
C ARG A 164 11.61 -9.84 8.95
N PRO A 165 12.69 -10.53 8.63
CA PRO A 165 12.64 -11.95 8.30
C PRO A 165 12.18 -12.80 9.49
N GLY A 166 11.40 -13.85 9.19
CA GLY A 166 10.86 -14.77 10.18
C GLY A 166 9.53 -14.37 10.80
N LEU A 167 8.84 -13.34 10.27
CA LEU A 167 7.49 -12.95 10.73
C LEU A 167 6.40 -13.88 10.24
N GLU A 168 6.63 -14.63 9.15
CA GLU A 168 5.68 -15.58 8.56
C GLU A 168 4.27 -14.97 8.38
N PRO A 169 4.12 -13.85 7.64
CA PRO A 169 2.89 -13.06 7.61
C PRO A 169 1.73 -13.73 6.90
N ALA A 170 1.98 -14.76 6.08
CA ALA A 170 1.00 -15.37 5.18
C ALA A 170 -0.31 -15.77 5.88
N GLY A 171 -0.23 -16.41 7.05
CA GLY A 171 -1.41 -16.78 7.83
C GLY A 171 -2.26 -15.59 8.26
N LYS A 172 -1.62 -14.53 8.75
CA LYS A 172 -2.30 -13.28 9.16
C LYS A 172 -2.92 -12.55 7.96
N ILE A 173 -2.24 -12.56 6.81
CA ILE A 173 -2.77 -11.97 5.57
C ILE A 173 -4.03 -12.70 5.13
N ILE A 174 -4.03 -14.03 5.14
CA ILE A 174 -5.19 -14.85 4.77
C ILE A 174 -6.36 -14.57 5.73
N GLU A 175 -6.11 -14.50 7.04
CA GLU A 175 -7.13 -14.21 8.05
C GLU A 175 -7.73 -12.81 7.85
N LEU A 176 -6.89 -11.78 7.68
CA LEU A 176 -7.34 -10.42 7.42
C LEU A 176 -8.13 -10.32 6.11
N ASN A 177 -7.68 -10.99 5.04
CA ASN A 177 -8.39 -11.01 3.76
C ASN A 177 -9.76 -11.72 3.85
N ALA A 178 -9.85 -12.80 4.63
CA ALA A 178 -11.11 -13.48 4.88
C ALA A 178 -12.09 -12.57 5.64
N TRP A 179 -11.61 -11.87 6.66
CA TRP A 179 -12.41 -10.87 7.39
C TRP A 179 -12.87 -9.73 6.46
N MET A 180 -11.98 -9.13 5.65
CA MET A 180 -12.34 -8.07 4.70
C MET A 180 -13.42 -8.51 3.71
N ARG A 181 -13.33 -9.74 3.21
CA ARG A 181 -14.35 -10.32 2.31
C ARG A 181 -15.70 -10.45 3.00
N GLY A 182 -15.73 -10.96 4.25
CA GLY A 182 -16.96 -11.06 5.05
C GLY A 182 -17.55 -9.68 5.33
N TYR A 183 -16.73 -8.74 5.79
CA TYR A 183 -17.14 -7.37 6.08
C TYR A 183 -17.76 -6.67 4.86
N ALA A 184 -17.15 -6.83 3.69
CA ALA A 184 -17.65 -6.26 2.45
C ALA A 184 -18.97 -6.87 2.00
N SER A 185 -19.17 -8.20 2.20
CA SER A 185 -20.40 -8.90 1.80
C SER A 185 -21.64 -8.47 2.57
N ASP A 186 -21.46 -7.94 3.77
CA ASP A 186 -22.55 -7.45 4.64
C ASP A 186 -22.90 -5.97 4.40
N ARG A 187 -22.23 -5.33 3.44
CA ARG A 187 -22.34 -3.90 3.13
C ARG A 187 -22.29 -3.63 1.62
N ASP A 188 -22.59 -2.41 1.20
CA ASP A 188 -22.43 -1.96 -0.20
C ASP A 188 -20.95 -1.62 -0.51
N VAL A 189 -20.03 -2.53 -0.14
CA VAL A 189 -18.58 -2.43 -0.32
C VAL A 189 -18.11 -3.51 -1.29
N VAL A 190 -17.37 -3.14 -2.31
CA VAL A 190 -16.81 -4.10 -3.27
C VAL A 190 -15.52 -4.69 -2.70
N TYR A 191 -15.45 -6.02 -2.54
CA TYR A 191 -14.21 -6.70 -2.19
C TYR A 191 -13.40 -7.04 -3.44
N LEU A 192 -12.15 -6.58 -3.51
CA LEU A 192 -11.24 -6.82 -4.62
C LEU A 192 -10.16 -7.83 -4.24
N ASP A 193 -10.21 -9.03 -4.83
CA ASP A 193 -9.28 -10.13 -4.53
C ASP A 193 -8.06 -10.15 -5.46
N TYR A 194 -7.01 -9.46 -5.08
CA TYR A 194 -5.69 -9.61 -5.71
C TYR A 194 -4.96 -10.87 -5.21
N HIS A 195 -5.15 -11.22 -3.93
CA HIS A 195 -4.38 -12.27 -3.27
C HIS A 195 -4.47 -13.60 -4.01
N THR A 196 -5.68 -14.05 -4.31
CA THR A 196 -5.91 -15.36 -4.97
C THR A 196 -5.20 -15.46 -6.33
N VAL A 197 -5.18 -14.37 -7.09
CA VAL A 197 -4.58 -14.37 -8.45
C VAL A 197 -3.06 -14.29 -8.39
N MET A 198 -2.50 -13.62 -7.38
CA MET A 198 -1.07 -13.29 -7.30
C MET A 198 -0.26 -14.22 -6.40
N ALA A 199 -0.92 -15.05 -5.57
CA ALA A 199 -0.24 -15.97 -4.63
C ALA A 199 0.42 -17.16 -5.34
N ASP A 200 1.62 -17.53 -4.87
CA ASP A 200 2.28 -18.78 -5.19
C ASP A 200 1.82 -19.91 -4.23
N GLU A 201 2.38 -21.10 -4.39
CA GLU A 201 2.05 -22.29 -3.57
C GLU A 201 2.38 -22.11 -2.08
N ARG A 202 3.31 -21.19 -1.73
CA ARG A 202 3.71 -20.86 -0.35
C ARG A 202 2.92 -19.68 0.22
N GLN A 203 1.89 -19.20 -0.48
CA GLN A 203 1.14 -18.00 -0.14
C GLN A 203 1.98 -16.72 -0.13
N GLY A 204 3.09 -16.71 -0.89
CA GLY A 204 3.89 -15.55 -1.20
C GLY A 204 3.51 -14.96 -2.56
N LEU A 205 4.03 -13.78 -2.87
CA LEU A 205 3.85 -13.17 -4.18
C LEU A 205 4.66 -13.95 -5.23
N LYS A 206 4.02 -14.34 -6.34
CA LYS A 206 4.67 -15.05 -7.44
C LYS A 206 5.94 -14.32 -7.88
N SER A 207 7.05 -15.04 -8.02
CA SER A 207 8.35 -14.45 -8.37
C SER A 207 8.37 -13.72 -9.72
N ALA A 208 7.52 -14.10 -10.66
CA ALA A 208 7.35 -13.39 -11.93
C ALA A 208 6.67 -12.01 -11.76
N LEU A 209 5.97 -11.77 -10.66
CA LEU A 209 5.19 -10.57 -10.39
C LEU A 209 5.87 -9.61 -9.39
N SER A 210 7.02 -10.00 -8.82
CA SER A 210 7.73 -9.23 -7.81
C SER A 210 9.20 -9.64 -7.75
N GLU A 211 10.09 -8.67 -7.52
CA GLU A 211 11.51 -8.91 -7.33
C GLU A 211 11.90 -9.11 -5.86
N ASP A 212 11.11 -8.54 -4.95
CA ASP A 212 11.38 -8.57 -3.51
C ASP A 212 10.40 -9.43 -2.70
N GLY A 213 9.36 -9.95 -3.35
CA GLY A 213 8.33 -10.78 -2.73
C GLY A 213 7.23 -9.99 -1.99
N VAL A 214 7.24 -8.65 -2.12
CA VAL A 214 6.28 -7.75 -1.46
C VAL A 214 5.67 -6.74 -2.43
N HIS A 215 6.51 -6.06 -3.21
CA HIS A 215 6.09 -5.02 -4.14
C HIS A 215 5.92 -5.62 -5.55
N PRO A 216 4.75 -5.43 -6.20
CA PRO A 216 4.59 -5.81 -7.60
C PRO A 216 5.60 -5.09 -8.48
N ASN A 217 6.18 -5.81 -9.44
CA ASN A 217 6.85 -5.22 -10.58
C ASN A 217 5.81 -4.81 -11.64
N GLU A 218 6.25 -4.30 -12.79
CA GLU A 218 5.35 -3.88 -13.87
C GLU A 218 4.38 -5.00 -14.29
N ALA A 219 4.87 -6.25 -14.43
CA ALA A 219 4.02 -7.40 -14.74
C ALA A 219 2.99 -7.69 -13.63
N GLY A 220 3.36 -7.50 -12.37
CA GLY A 220 2.45 -7.60 -11.24
C GLY A 220 1.34 -6.55 -11.29
N TYR A 221 1.68 -5.30 -11.57
CA TYR A 221 0.66 -4.25 -11.75
C TYR A 221 -0.23 -4.51 -12.97
N GLN A 222 0.31 -5.03 -14.08
CA GLN A 222 -0.51 -5.42 -15.24
C GLN A 222 -1.56 -6.50 -14.90
N VAL A 223 -1.26 -7.42 -13.99
CA VAL A 223 -2.24 -8.38 -13.48
C VAL A 223 -3.32 -7.70 -12.64
N MET A 224 -2.97 -6.66 -11.87
CA MET A 224 -3.91 -5.94 -11.00
C MET A 224 -4.87 -5.04 -11.79
N VAL A 225 -4.46 -4.50 -12.95
CA VAL A 225 -5.26 -3.55 -13.76
C VAL A 225 -6.66 -4.05 -14.08
N PRO A 226 -6.89 -5.19 -14.75
CA PRO A 226 -8.24 -5.64 -15.10
C PRO A 226 -9.11 -5.93 -13.86
N LEU A 227 -8.50 -6.35 -12.76
CA LEU A 227 -9.21 -6.66 -11.52
C LEU A 227 -9.74 -5.39 -10.86
N VAL A 228 -8.91 -4.34 -10.76
CA VAL A 228 -9.34 -3.09 -10.16
C VAL A 228 -10.33 -2.34 -11.05
N GLU A 229 -10.19 -2.37 -12.37
CA GLU A 229 -11.15 -1.73 -13.25
C GLU A 229 -12.54 -2.37 -13.12
N ALA A 230 -12.62 -3.71 -13.07
CA ALA A 230 -13.88 -4.40 -12.83
C ALA A 230 -14.51 -4.04 -11.48
N ALA A 231 -13.69 -3.95 -10.42
CA ALA A 231 -14.17 -3.57 -9.08
C ALA A 231 -14.63 -2.10 -9.03
N ILE A 232 -13.94 -1.19 -9.70
CA ILE A 232 -14.35 0.24 -9.80
C ILE A 232 -15.67 0.36 -10.56
N GLU A 233 -15.84 -0.37 -11.67
CA GLU A 233 -17.11 -0.37 -12.42
C GLU A 233 -18.26 -0.91 -11.58
N GLU A 234 -18.03 -1.93 -10.77
CA GLU A 234 -19.02 -2.45 -9.82
C GLU A 234 -19.36 -1.41 -8.76
N ALA A 235 -18.37 -0.79 -8.13
CA ALA A 235 -18.58 0.23 -7.11
C ALA A 235 -19.34 1.47 -7.66
N LEU A 236 -19.12 1.83 -8.92
CA LEU A 236 -19.85 2.90 -9.59
C LEU A 236 -21.33 2.52 -9.88
N ARG A 237 -21.64 1.24 -10.04
CA ARG A 237 -23.04 0.78 -10.24
C ARG A 237 -23.86 0.73 -8.93
N LEU A 238 -23.17 0.54 -7.80
CA LEU A 238 -23.81 0.52 -6.47
C LEU A 238 -24.10 1.92 -5.91
N ARG A 239 -23.64 2.97 -6.58
CA ARG A 239 -23.75 4.37 -6.13
C ARG A 239 -25.15 5.01 -6.32
#